data_c892dae7c94cb9be5a35e0f287cf4dc7
#
_entry.id   c892dae7c94cb9be5a35e0f287cf4dc7
#
_cell.length_a   1.000
_cell.length_b   1.000
_cell.length_c   1.000
_cell.angle_alpha   90.00
_cell.angle_beta   90.00
_cell.angle_gamma   90.00
#
_symmetry.space_group_name_H-M   'P 1'
#
loop_
_entity.id
_entity.type
_entity.pdbx_description
1 polymer ?
#
loop_
_entity_poly.entity_id
_entity_poly.type
_entity_poly.pdbx_seq_one_letter_code
_entity_poly.pdbx_strand_id
1 'polypeptide(L)'
;MCSRPLRPIGLPIYVARRPAAPFMRIASLVVSMLVMASAYAQQPLSDEKQILKLEDDWARALKTKDRQLLNAVVARNFTFIEPDGTVKNRDEYVADRSSDIADIESFELADLKVSVVENCGLASGTSKITERRQGKRYRFSLRWKELWMKDNGKWQVVVSQATPINPAWDAGFVVNNE
;
A
#
# COMPACT_ATOMS: atom_id res chain seq x y z
N MET A 1 -104.67 10.41 4.35
CA MET A 1 -104.10 10.22 3.00
C MET A 1 -102.61 10.29 3.10
N CYS A 2 -101.97 9.14 3.01
CA CYS A 2 -100.56 8.99 3.34
C CYS A 2 -99.82 8.71 2.07
N SER A 3 -98.94 9.62 1.63
CA SER A 3 -98.09 9.45 0.49
C SER A 3 -96.64 9.12 0.95
N ARG A 4 -96.19 7.90 0.69
CA ARG A 4 -94.83 7.50 0.99
C ARG A 4 -93.92 7.87 -0.22
N PRO A 5 -92.73 8.47 0.04
CA PRO A 5 -91.74 8.64 -1.04
C PRO A 5 -90.94 7.39 -1.26
N LEU A 6 -90.62 7.09 -2.55
CA LEU A 6 -89.79 5.97 -3.04
C LEU A 6 -88.33 6.22 -2.67
N ARG A 7 -87.63 5.18 -2.20
CA ARG A 7 -86.16 5.18 -1.94
C ARG A 7 -85.45 4.86 -3.25
N PRO A 8 -84.40 5.58 -3.53
CA PRO A 8 -83.48 5.20 -4.68
C PRO A 8 -82.66 3.97 -4.34
N ILE A 9 -82.62 3.01 -5.30
CA ILE A 9 -81.78 1.81 -5.22
C ILE A 9 -80.38 2.23 -5.59
N GLY A 10 -79.49 2.25 -4.59
CA GLY A 10 -78.07 2.45 -4.82
C GLY A 10 -77.36 1.20 -5.41
N LEU A 11 -76.90 1.28 -6.61
CA LEU A 11 -76.05 0.25 -7.23
C LEU A 11 -74.67 0.20 -6.53
N PRO A 12 -74.11 -0.96 -6.18
CA PRO A 12 -72.79 -1.06 -5.59
C PRO A 12 -71.73 -0.69 -6.64
N ILE A 13 -70.91 0.33 -6.34
CA ILE A 13 -69.74 0.66 -7.14
C ILE A 13 -68.68 -0.41 -6.85
N TYR A 14 -68.45 -1.29 -7.84
CA TYR A 14 -67.36 -2.28 -7.84
C TYR A 14 -66.03 -1.57 -8.09
N VAL A 15 -65.26 -1.28 -7.05
CA VAL A 15 -63.90 -0.77 -7.18
C VAL A 15 -62.99 -1.95 -7.45
N ALA A 16 -62.64 -2.16 -8.72
CA ALA A 16 -61.65 -3.13 -9.09
C ALA A 16 -60.28 -2.76 -8.51
N ARG A 17 -59.83 -3.48 -7.47
CA ARG A 17 -58.46 -3.43 -6.99
C ARG A 17 -57.55 -3.99 -8.08
N ARG A 18 -56.73 -3.14 -8.71
CA ARG A 18 -55.65 -3.57 -9.59
C ARG A 18 -54.65 -4.37 -8.76
N PRO A 19 -54.27 -5.60 -9.16
CA PRO A 19 -53.18 -6.33 -8.49
C PRO A 19 -51.89 -5.54 -8.68
N ALA A 20 -51.20 -5.21 -7.59
CA ALA A 20 -49.86 -4.64 -7.64
C ALA A 20 -48.91 -5.63 -8.38
N ALA A 21 -48.28 -5.19 -9.44
CA ALA A 21 -47.44 -6.00 -10.30
C ALA A 21 -46.28 -6.60 -9.48
N PRO A 22 -45.99 -7.89 -9.57
CA PRO A 22 -44.90 -8.56 -8.84
C PRO A 22 -43.51 -8.05 -9.21
N PHE A 23 -43.36 -7.31 -10.30
CA PHE A 23 -42.08 -6.75 -10.78
C PHE A 23 -41.43 -5.73 -9.83
N MET A 24 -42.21 -5.02 -9.01
CA MET A 24 -41.65 -3.99 -8.10
C MET A 24 -40.91 -4.60 -6.90
N ARG A 25 -41.28 -5.82 -6.48
CA ARG A 25 -40.60 -6.53 -5.38
C ARG A 25 -39.27 -7.18 -5.79
N ILE A 26 -39.16 -7.60 -7.05
CA ILE A 26 -37.93 -8.20 -7.60
C ILE A 26 -36.86 -7.12 -7.79
N ALA A 27 -37.23 -5.93 -8.29
CA ALA A 27 -36.31 -4.81 -8.46
C ALA A 27 -35.68 -4.35 -7.13
N SER A 28 -36.46 -4.32 -6.04
CA SER A 28 -35.96 -3.95 -4.71
C SER A 28 -34.96 -4.95 -4.14
N LEU A 29 -35.14 -6.25 -4.36
CA LEU A 29 -34.23 -7.30 -3.93
C LEU A 29 -32.90 -7.29 -4.70
N VAL A 30 -32.94 -7.01 -6.01
CA VAL A 30 -31.73 -6.94 -6.85
C VAL A 30 -30.88 -5.72 -6.48
N VAL A 31 -31.48 -4.57 -6.21
CA VAL A 31 -30.77 -3.37 -5.78
C VAL A 31 -30.12 -3.58 -4.41
N SER A 32 -30.81 -4.24 -3.45
CA SER A 32 -30.23 -4.56 -2.15
C SER A 32 -29.06 -5.54 -2.25
N MET A 33 -29.08 -6.49 -3.18
CA MET A 33 -28.00 -7.47 -3.39
C MET A 33 -26.78 -6.82 -4.04
N LEU A 34 -26.96 -5.86 -4.95
CA LEU A 34 -25.90 -5.09 -5.59
C LEU A 34 -25.17 -4.15 -4.58
N VAL A 35 -25.90 -3.56 -3.65
CA VAL A 35 -25.30 -2.71 -2.60
C VAL A 35 -24.48 -3.55 -1.60
N MET A 36 -24.93 -4.76 -1.29
CA MET A 36 -24.16 -5.68 -0.43
C MET A 36 -22.89 -6.21 -1.10
N ALA A 37 -22.92 -6.45 -2.42
CA ALA A 37 -21.73 -6.91 -3.17
C ALA A 37 -20.62 -5.84 -3.22
N SER A 38 -20.94 -4.56 -3.26
CA SER A 38 -19.97 -3.47 -3.24
C SER A 38 -19.31 -3.26 -1.87
N ALA A 39 -19.93 -3.67 -0.76
CA ALA A 39 -19.35 -3.58 0.58
C ALA A 39 -18.24 -4.63 0.83
N TYR A 40 -18.21 -5.72 0.07
CA TYR A 40 -17.14 -6.74 0.20
C TYR A 40 -15.86 -6.41 -0.58
N ALA A 41 -15.84 -5.36 -1.41
CA ALA A 41 -14.74 -5.09 -2.34
C ALA A 41 -13.55 -4.30 -1.74
N GLN A 42 -13.61 -3.88 -0.49
CA GLN A 42 -12.56 -3.03 0.12
C GLN A 42 -12.21 -3.48 1.54
N GLN A 43 -11.76 -4.72 1.70
CA GLN A 43 -11.05 -5.04 2.93
C GLN A 43 -9.71 -4.30 2.93
N PRO A 44 -9.39 -3.52 3.97
CA PRO A 44 -8.08 -2.90 4.08
C PRO A 44 -7.00 -3.99 4.05
N LEU A 45 -5.90 -3.71 3.36
CA LEU A 45 -4.73 -4.62 3.36
C LEU A 45 -4.31 -4.88 4.81
N SER A 46 -3.93 -6.14 5.11
CA SER A 46 -3.30 -6.42 6.41
C SER A 46 -2.06 -5.55 6.60
N ASP A 47 -1.66 -5.33 7.84
CA ASP A 47 -0.52 -4.47 8.16
C ASP A 47 0.78 -4.98 7.53
N GLU A 48 0.98 -6.31 7.48
CA GLU A 48 2.11 -6.92 6.78
C GLU A 48 2.11 -6.59 5.28
N LYS A 49 0.95 -6.66 4.63
CA LYS A 49 0.82 -6.31 3.20
C LYS A 49 1.04 -4.83 2.94
N GLN A 50 0.67 -3.97 3.89
CA GLN A 50 0.94 -2.54 3.80
C GLN A 50 2.45 -2.27 3.87
N ILE A 51 3.17 -2.91 4.80
CA ILE A 51 4.63 -2.81 4.91
C ILE A 51 5.29 -3.35 3.64
N LEU A 52 4.91 -4.54 3.14
CA LEU A 52 5.45 -5.09 1.90
C LEU A 52 5.28 -4.14 0.70
N LYS A 53 4.12 -3.48 0.60
CA LYS A 53 3.90 -2.47 -0.43
C LYS A 53 4.81 -1.26 -0.25
N LEU A 54 5.06 -0.83 0.98
CA LEU A 54 5.96 0.29 1.28
C LEU A 54 7.42 -0.05 0.98
N GLU A 55 7.84 -1.31 1.13
CA GLU A 55 9.15 -1.80 0.67
C GLU A 55 9.32 -1.65 -0.86
N ASP A 56 8.30 -2.04 -1.63
CA ASP A 56 8.31 -1.84 -3.08
C ASP A 56 8.32 -0.34 -3.46
N ASP A 57 7.52 0.47 -2.76
CA ASP A 57 7.49 1.92 -2.95
C ASP A 57 8.85 2.55 -2.63
N TRP A 58 9.53 2.08 -1.58
CA TRP A 58 10.87 2.54 -1.21
C TRP A 58 11.91 2.15 -2.25
N ALA A 59 11.93 0.89 -2.70
CA ALA A 59 12.81 0.45 -3.78
C ALA A 59 12.61 1.27 -5.06
N ARG A 60 11.36 1.59 -5.39
CA ARG A 60 11.03 2.48 -6.51
C ARG A 60 11.57 3.89 -6.28
N ALA A 61 11.36 4.46 -5.09
CA ALA A 61 11.82 5.80 -4.75
C ALA A 61 13.36 5.93 -4.87
N LEU A 62 14.09 4.90 -4.45
CA LEU A 62 15.55 4.83 -4.60
C LEU A 62 15.98 4.83 -6.07
N LYS A 63 15.30 4.06 -6.92
CA LYS A 63 15.60 4.00 -8.37
C LYS A 63 15.28 5.29 -9.12
N THR A 64 14.19 5.95 -8.73
CA THR A 64 13.70 7.17 -9.41
C THR A 64 14.18 8.45 -8.76
N LYS A 65 14.93 8.36 -7.66
CA LYS A 65 15.37 9.50 -6.83
C LYS A 65 14.19 10.35 -6.35
N ASP A 66 13.04 9.72 -6.13
CA ASP A 66 11.81 10.39 -5.72
C ASP A 66 11.88 10.82 -4.25
N ARG A 67 12.33 12.07 -4.05
CA ARG A 67 12.48 12.67 -2.74
C ARG A 67 11.15 12.73 -1.97
N GLN A 68 10.03 12.94 -2.67
CA GLN A 68 8.73 13.04 -2.03
C GLN A 68 8.30 11.67 -1.49
N LEU A 69 8.49 10.62 -2.27
CA LEU A 69 8.18 9.25 -1.87
C LEU A 69 9.11 8.77 -0.76
N LEU A 70 10.42 9.06 -0.83
CA LEU A 70 11.36 8.80 0.27
C LEU A 70 10.86 9.44 1.58
N ASN A 71 10.47 10.71 1.53
CA ASN A 71 9.93 11.43 2.69
C ASN A 71 8.62 10.84 3.23
N ALA A 72 7.83 10.17 2.39
CA ALA A 72 6.59 9.53 2.83
C ALA A 72 6.84 8.20 3.53
N VAL A 73 7.87 7.46 3.11
CA VAL A 73 8.22 6.14 3.66
C VAL A 73 9.00 6.24 4.96
N VAL A 74 10.00 7.15 5.05
CA VAL A 74 10.85 7.27 6.25
C VAL A 74 10.22 8.19 7.29
N ALA A 75 10.26 7.78 8.56
CA ALA A 75 9.74 8.56 9.69
C ALA A 75 10.58 9.80 9.97
N ARG A 76 10.03 10.75 10.74
CA ARG A 76 10.76 11.97 11.14
C ARG A 76 12.04 11.66 11.90
N ASN A 77 12.01 10.64 12.77
CA ASN A 77 13.13 10.19 13.60
C ASN A 77 13.90 9.01 12.98
N PHE A 78 13.84 8.86 11.65
CA PHE A 78 14.50 7.79 10.94
C PHE A 78 16.02 7.80 11.12
N THR A 79 16.58 6.60 11.29
CA THR A 79 18.01 6.35 11.32
C THR A 79 18.37 5.23 10.37
N PHE A 80 19.35 5.46 9.53
CA PHE A 80 19.90 4.45 8.62
C PHE A 80 21.34 4.12 9.02
N ILE A 81 21.65 2.83 9.14
CA ILE A 81 23.01 2.34 9.34
C ILE A 81 23.48 1.76 8.02
N GLU A 82 24.43 2.46 7.40
CA GLU A 82 25.05 2.07 6.13
C GLU A 82 25.87 0.80 6.28
N PRO A 83 26.20 0.11 5.17
CA PRO A 83 27.04 -1.08 5.18
C PRO A 83 28.45 -0.89 5.77
N ASP A 84 28.97 0.32 5.73
CA ASP A 84 30.27 0.70 6.30
C ASP A 84 30.18 1.11 7.78
N GLY A 85 28.98 1.09 8.39
CA GLY A 85 28.73 1.50 9.75
C GLY A 85 28.40 2.98 9.92
N THR A 86 28.47 3.79 8.86
CA THR A 86 28.07 5.20 8.91
C THR A 86 26.59 5.30 9.27
N VAL A 87 26.27 6.22 10.19
CA VAL A 87 24.89 6.47 10.64
C VAL A 87 24.39 7.75 9.99
N LYS A 88 23.25 7.68 9.32
CA LYS A 88 22.57 8.81 8.69
C LYS A 88 21.23 9.05 9.36
N ASN A 89 20.93 10.30 9.64
CA ASN A 89 19.57 10.72 10.00
C ASN A 89 18.70 10.81 8.75
N ARG A 90 17.41 11.11 8.94
CA ARG A 90 16.43 11.23 7.87
C ARG A 90 16.84 12.19 6.76
N ASP A 91 17.27 13.41 7.13
CA ASP A 91 17.54 14.46 6.16
C ASP A 91 18.80 14.17 5.34
N GLU A 92 19.83 13.64 5.99
CA GLU A 92 21.06 13.15 5.34
C GLU A 92 20.74 11.99 4.40
N TYR A 93 19.95 11.01 4.85
CA TYR A 93 19.55 9.87 4.03
C TYR A 93 18.76 10.31 2.80
N VAL A 94 17.72 11.12 2.98
CA VAL A 94 16.87 11.57 1.87
C VAL A 94 17.67 12.45 0.90
N ALA A 95 18.55 13.33 1.39
CA ALA A 95 19.41 14.14 0.54
C ALA A 95 20.34 13.28 -0.31
N ASP A 96 21.00 12.30 0.30
CA ASP A 96 21.92 11.40 -0.37
C ASP A 96 21.20 10.54 -1.44
N ARG A 97 20.11 9.87 -1.07
CA ARG A 97 19.36 8.96 -1.96
C ARG A 97 18.58 9.66 -3.08
N SER A 98 18.34 10.96 -2.97
CA SER A 98 17.74 11.78 -4.05
C SER A 98 18.76 12.59 -4.83
N SER A 99 20.07 12.38 -4.58
CA SER A 99 21.16 13.08 -5.28
C SER A 99 21.53 12.38 -6.59
N ASP A 100 22.37 13.05 -7.40
CA ASP A 100 22.91 12.53 -8.65
C ASP A 100 24.25 11.80 -8.48
N ILE A 101 24.62 11.43 -7.24
CA ILE A 101 25.89 10.73 -6.95
C ILE A 101 25.88 9.30 -7.53
N ALA A 102 24.73 8.63 -7.46
CA ALA A 102 24.56 7.28 -7.99
C ALA A 102 23.26 7.15 -8.77
N ASP A 103 23.29 6.38 -9.86
CA ASP A 103 22.12 5.98 -10.63
C ASP A 103 21.86 4.50 -10.41
N ILE A 104 20.77 4.16 -9.74
CA ILE A 104 20.36 2.77 -9.50
C ILE A 104 19.71 2.23 -10.77
N GLU A 105 20.42 1.35 -11.48
CA GLU A 105 19.92 0.69 -12.70
C GLU A 105 18.93 -0.44 -12.38
N SER A 106 19.23 -1.23 -11.34
CA SER A 106 18.31 -2.26 -10.82
C SER A 106 18.36 -2.32 -9.29
N PHE A 107 17.19 -2.61 -8.70
CA PHE A 107 17.02 -2.86 -7.28
C PHE A 107 16.02 -4.00 -7.13
N GLU A 108 16.50 -5.17 -6.76
CA GLU A 108 15.71 -6.40 -6.65
C GLU A 108 15.61 -6.79 -5.18
N LEU A 109 14.37 -6.94 -4.68
CA LEU A 109 14.09 -7.41 -3.34
C LEU A 109 13.87 -8.94 -3.36
N ALA A 110 14.41 -9.65 -2.37
CA ALA A 110 14.22 -11.08 -2.18
C ALA A 110 14.19 -11.44 -0.70
N ASP A 111 13.70 -12.64 -0.41
CA ASP A 111 13.61 -13.21 0.96
C ASP A 111 12.86 -12.33 1.95
N LEU A 112 11.87 -11.57 1.47
CA LEU A 112 11.08 -10.65 2.27
C LEU A 112 10.31 -11.38 3.36
N LYS A 113 10.48 -10.94 4.61
CA LYS A 113 9.75 -11.40 5.78
C LYS A 113 9.29 -10.20 6.58
N VAL A 114 8.02 -10.16 6.90
CA VAL A 114 7.41 -9.13 7.73
C VAL A 114 6.67 -9.80 8.87
N SER A 115 6.85 -9.30 10.08
CA SER A 115 6.05 -9.66 11.25
C SER A 115 5.57 -8.38 11.93
N VAL A 116 4.31 -8.37 12.37
CA VAL A 116 3.68 -7.22 13.00
C VAL A 116 3.13 -7.60 14.36
N VAL A 117 3.41 -6.76 15.36
CA VAL A 117 2.81 -6.84 16.70
C VAL A 117 2.29 -5.45 17.03
N GLU A 118 0.97 -5.31 17.12
CA GLU A 118 0.29 -4.03 17.34
C GLU A 118 0.71 -2.96 16.32
N ASN A 119 1.35 -1.90 16.77
CA ASN A 119 1.84 -0.80 15.93
C ASN A 119 3.34 -0.90 15.59
N CYS A 120 3.94 -2.06 15.79
CA CYS A 120 5.36 -2.32 15.55
C CYS A 120 5.53 -3.43 14.52
N GLY A 121 6.26 -3.16 13.44
CA GLY A 121 6.57 -4.10 12.38
C GLY A 121 8.08 -4.33 12.28
N LEU A 122 8.49 -5.58 12.10
CA LEU A 122 9.87 -5.95 11.77
C LEU A 122 9.88 -6.52 10.36
N ALA A 123 10.59 -5.84 9.46
CA ALA A 123 10.85 -6.32 8.11
C ALA A 123 12.30 -6.77 7.97
N SER A 124 12.56 -7.74 7.12
CA SER A 124 13.90 -8.17 6.74
C SER A 124 13.89 -8.78 5.36
N GLY A 125 15.04 -8.69 4.68
CA GLY A 125 15.18 -9.25 3.35
C GLY A 125 16.62 -9.15 2.85
N THR A 126 16.74 -9.40 1.55
CA THR A 126 17.95 -9.17 0.79
C THR A 126 17.63 -8.25 -0.38
N SER A 127 18.62 -7.46 -0.81
CA SER A 127 18.53 -6.68 -2.04
C SER A 127 19.74 -6.95 -2.91
N LYS A 128 19.50 -7.06 -4.25
CA LYS A 128 20.54 -7.05 -5.26
C LYS A 128 20.48 -5.72 -5.98
N ILE A 129 21.58 -5.00 -5.98
CA ILE A 129 21.63 -3.63 -6.48
C ILE A 129 22.66 -3.57 -7.59
N THR A 130 22.28 -2.95 -8.71
CA THR A 130 23.21 -2.51 -9.74
C THR A 130 23.09 -1.00 -9.83
N GLU A 131 24.20 -0.31 -9.68
CA GLU A 131 24.24 1.14 -9.76
C GLU A 131 25.43 1.63 -10.58
N ARG A 132 25.34 2.87 -11.05
CA ARG A 132 26.40 3.58 -11.73
C ARG A 132 26.82 4.79 -10.90
N ARG A 133 28.11 4.87 -10.58
CA ARG A 133 28.74 6.02 -9.90
C ARG A 133 29.93 6.50 -10.73
N GLN A 134 29.99 7.79 -11.05
CA GLN A 134 31.11 8.37 -11.81
C GLN A 134 31.46 7.57 -13.08
N GLY A 135 30.44 7.09 -13.81
CA GLY A 135 30.61 6.29 -15.03
C GLY A 135 30.95 4.81 -14.81
N LYS A 136 31.31 4.39 -13.60
CA LYS A 136 31.59 2.98 -13.27
C LYS A 136 30.33 2.27 -12.78
N ARG A 137 30.20 1.00 -13.14
CA ARG A 137 29.07 0.15 -12.78
C ARG A 137 29.45 -0.76 -11.62
N TYR A 138 28.64 -0.76 -10.57
CA TYR A 138 28.82 -1.56 -9.36
C TYR A 138 27.65 -2.52 -9.21
N ARG A 139 27.92 -3.74 -8.76
CA ARG A 139 26.90 -4.73 -8.42
C ARG A 139 27.23 -5.32 -7.07
N PHE A 140 26.23 -5.28 -6.15
CA PHE A 140 26.38 -5.79 -4.80
C PHE A 140 25.06 -6.31 -4.25
N SER A 141 25.15 -7.08 -3.17
CA SER A 141 23.99 -7.61 -2.45
C SER A 141 24.06 -7.25 -0.98
N LEU A 142 22.93 -6.83 -0.44
CA LEU A 142 22.81 -6.46 0.96
C LEU A 142 21.79 -7.35 1.63
N ARG A 143 21.99 -7.62 2.91
CA ARG A 143 20.99 -8.10 3.84
C ARG A 143 20.59 -6.94 4.74
N TRP A 144 19.30 -6.77 4.98
CA TRP A 144 18.82 -5.65 5.76
C TRP A 144 17.76 -6.08 6.77
N LYS A 145 17.61 -5.27 7.82
CA LYS A 145 16.54 -5.34 8.81
C LYS A 145 16.02 -3.94 9.09
N GLU A 146 14.72 -3.85 9.31
CA GLU A 146 14.01 -2.60 9.42
C GLU A 146 12.93 -2.66 10.48
N LEU A 147 12.87 -1.60 11.29
CA LEU A 147 11.82 -1.40 12.26
C LEU A 147 10.81 -0.40 11.68
N TRP A 148 9.59 -0.84 11.57
CA TRP A 148 8.44 -0.06 11.12
C TRP A 148 7.55 0.29 12.31
N MET A 149 7.03 1.53 12.33
CA MET A 149 6.09 1.99 13.34
C MET A 149 4.85 2.54 12.67
N LYS A 150 3.67 2.22 13.24
CA LYS A 150 2.39 2.75 12.78
C LYS A 150 1.99 3.92 13.67
N ASP A 151 1.91 5.11 13.09
CA ASP A 151 1.42 6.31 13.77
C ASP A 151 0.26 6.91 12.97
N ASN A 152 -0.85 7.23 13.66
CA ASN A 152 -2.06 7.78 13.04
C ASN A 152 -2.52 6.98 11.80
N GLY A 153 -2.41 5.65 11.87
CA GLY A 153 -2.83 4.73 10.79
C GLY A 153 -1.83 4.61 9.63
N LYS A 154 -0.65 5.25 9.70
CA LYS A 154 0.39 5.20 8.66
C LYS A 154 1.61 4.46 9.15
N TRP A 155 2.07 3.49 8.37
CA TRP A 155 3.33 2.82 8.58
C TRP A 155 4.48 3.66 8.02
N GLN A 156 5.54 3.84 8.82
CA GLN A 156 6.80 4.45 8.41
C GLN A 156 7.97 3.70 9.03
N VAL A 157 9.07 3.60 8.29
CA VAL A 157 10.29 3.00 8.80
C VAL A 157 11.01 4.00 9.72
N VAL A 158 11.43 3.52 10.91
CA VAL A 158 12.15 4.33 11.91
C VAL A 158 13.63 3.97 12.02
N VAL A 159 13.98 2.73 11.72
CA VAL A 159 15.36 2.26 11.68
C VAL A 159 15.52 1.31 10.51
N SER A 160 16.58 1.46 9.74
CA SER A 160 17.04 0.48 8.76
C SER A 160 18.54 0.26 8.90
N GLN A 161 18.95 -0.99 8.79
CA GLN A 161 20.36 -1.38 8.77
C GLN A 161 20.61 -2.32 7.62
N ALA A 162 21.65 -2.05 6.85
CA ALA A 162 22.10 -2.88 5.76
C ALA A 162 23.50 -3.46 6.03
N THR A 163 23.70 -4.72 5.63
CA THR A 163 24.99 -5.43 5.77
C THR A 163 25.34 -6.09 4.45
N PRO A 164 26.57 -6.01 3.96
CA PRO A 164 26.99 -6.70 2.73
C PRO A 164 26.85 -8.22 2.90
N ILE A 165 26.34 -8.89 1.87
CA ILE A 165 26.29 -10.37 1.85
C ILE A 165 27.65 -10.92 1.41
N ASN A 166 28.34 -10.19 0.55
CA ASN A 166 29.65 -10.57 0.07
C ASN A 166 30.74 -9.70 0.73
N PRO A 167 31.77 -10.28 1.37
CA PRO A 167 32.85 -9.53 2.04
C PRO A 167 33.71 -8.65 1.12
N ALA A 168 33.54 -8.75 -0.20
CA ALA A 168 34.20 -7.86 -1.14
C ALA A 168 33.53 -6.48 -1.32
N TRP A 169 32.71 -6.05 -0.37
CA TRP A 169 32.12 -4.71 -0.36
C TRP A 169 33.16 -3.59 -0.52
N ASP A 170 34.33 -3.70 0.16
CA ASP A 170 35.42 -2.72 0.09
C ASP A 170 36.16 -2.71 -1.24
N ALA A 171 36.05 -3.77 -2.03
CA ALA A 171 36.76 -3.90 -3.30
C ALA A 171 36.04 -3.26 -4.49
N GLY A 172 34.78 -2.77 -4.28
CA GLY A 172 33.94 -2.21 -5.32
C GLY A 172 33.88 -3.11 -6.54
N PHE A 173 32.93 -4.05 -6.60
CA PHE A 173 32.79 -4.88 -7.80
C PHE A 173 32.45 -4.02 -9.01
N VAL A 174 33.50 -3.60 -9.71
CA VAL A 174 33.38 -3.01 -11.04
C VAL A 174 33.06 -4.15 -12.00
N VAL A 175 31.83 -4.20 -12.48
CA VAL A 175 31.51 -5.09 -13.60
C VAL A 175 32.05 -4.44 -14.86
N ASN A 176 33.21 -4.91 -15.30
CA ASN A 176 33.68 -4.55 -16.64
C ASN A 176 32.67 -5.10 -17.64
N ASN A 177 32.08 -4.21 -18.45
CA ASN A 177 31.26 -4.61 -19.58
C ASN A 177 32.24 -5.25 -20.60
N GLU A 178 32.15 -6.57 -20.78
CA GLU A 178 32.47 -7.19 -22.05
C GLU A 178 31.27 -7.10 -22.98
#